data_1ccc9e27699de846f7ed91b6e6ad2fce
#
_entry.id   1ccc9e27699de846f7ed91b6e6ad2fce
#
_cell.length_a   1.000
_cell.length_b   1.000
_cell.length_c   1.000
_cell.angle_alpha   90.00
_cell.angle_beta   90.00
_cell.angle_gamma   90.00
#
_symmetry.space_group_name_H-M   'P 1'
#
loop_
_entity.id
_entity.type
_entity.pdbx_description
1 polymer ?
#
loop_
_entity_poly.entity_id
_entity_poly.type
_entity_poly.pdbx_seq_one_letter_code
_entity_poly.pdbx_strand_id
1 'polypeptide(L)'
;NATMLIEYAIEGRRRVKEQLKIMAGIEFADVNLGYIDEETDQETVISVPEQTSNSLVPDTKLPAGHIFGVGKSSISNEMCIYRLENKTVKGTGKMETQGVNQKNVKESVNAAWQFFQSNARQIIPGVKVHNKDYLLYYADTQGKGLSEEVSLAEFVGLCSALAERPTIESLAVAGELKLSGTLEELTHIEDIMRVCKNAGAKRILLPMDAIRDIQNVDRELLNYVQPIFYNDPIDAAKKALDIY
;
A
#
# COMPACT_ATOMS: atom_id res chain seq x y z
N ASN A 1 37.65 33.66 -6.15
CA ASN A 1 37.56 32.82 -5.44
C ASN A 1 36.22 32.21 -4.99
N ALA A 2 35.07 32.65 -5.52
CA ALA A 2 33.78 31.96 -5.33
C ALA A 2 33.77 30.61 -6.09
N THR A 3 34.37 30.56 -7.26
CA THR A 3 34.53 29.34 -8.09
C THR A 3 35.28 28.24 -7.34
N MET A 4 36.36 28.55 -6.65
CA MET A 4 37.10 27.58 -5.83
C MET A 4 36.28 27.03 -4.67
N LEU A 5 35.43 27.85 -4.04
CA LEU A 5 34.53 27.40 -2.97
C LEU A 5 33.45 26.45 -3.49
N ILE A 6 32.94 26.71 -4.68
CA ILE A 6 31.96 25.84 -5.36
C ILE A 6 32.60 24.52 -5.74
N GLU A 7 33.79 24.52 -6.32
CA GLU A 7 34.54 23.30 -6.65
C GLU A 7 34.88 22.46 -5.41
N TYR A 8 35.28 23.10 -4.30
CA TYR A 8 35.49 22.41 -3.03
C TYR A 8 34.21 21.80 -2.46
N ALA A 9 33.09 22.50 -2.61
CA ALA A 9 31.81 21.99 -2.16
C ALA A 9 31.32 20.80 -2.99
N ILE A 10 31.52 20.86 -4.31
CA ILE A 10 31.19 19.77 -5.24
C ILE A 10 32.05 18.54 -4.96
N GLU A 11 33.38 18.72 -4.83
CA GLU A 11 34.31 17.62 -4.53
C GLU A 11 34.07 17.02 -3.14
N GLY A 12 33.74 17.85 -2.14
CA GLY A 12 33.36 17.39 -0.81
C GLY A 12 32.09 16.53 -0.84
N ARG A 13 31.07 16.95 -1.59
CA ARG A 13 29.83 16.17 -1.79
C ARG A 13 30.11 14.84 -2.49
N ARG A 14 30.97 14.83 -3.52
CA ARG A 14 31.33 13.61 -4.24
C ARG A 14 32.02 12.59 -3.32
N ARG A 15 32.93 13.02 -2.47
CA ARG A 15 33.60 12.15 -1.50
C ARG A 15 32.66 11.60 -0.45
N VAL A 16 31.74 12.42 0.06
CA VAL A 16 30.71 11.98 1.02
C VAL A 16 29.77 10.97 0.36
N LYS A 17 29.34 11.21 -0.89
CA LYS A 17 28.52 10.29 -1.67
C LYS A 17 29.18 8.92 -1.81
N GLU A 18 30.45 8.87 -2.21
CA GLU A 18 31.19 7.61 -2.36
C GLU A 18 31.37 6.89 -1.01
N GLN A 19 31.65 7.62 0.07
CA GLN A 19 31.77 7.03 1.40
C GLN A 19 30.45 6.48 1.90
N LEU A 20 29.33 7.18 1.70
CA LEU A 20 27.99 6.71 2.08
C LEU A 20 27.58 5.47 1.26
N LYS A 21 27.91 5.43 -0.04
CA LYS A 21 27.69 4.26 -0.88
C LYS A 21 28.45 3.04 -0.38
N ILE A 22 29.71 3.22 0.00
CA ILE A 22 30.59 2.14 0.48
C ILE A 22 30.21 1.69 1.90
N MET A 23 29.91 2.63 2.81
CA MET A 23 29.67 2.33 4.23
C MET A 23 28.24 1.92 4.55
N ALA A 24 27.26 2.46 3.83
CA ALA A 24 25.84 2.29 4.14
C ALA A 24 25.00 1.70 2.98
N GLY A 25 25.62 1.42 1.83
CA GLY A 25 24.91 0.90 0.66
C GLY A 25 23.90 1.89 0.06
N ILE A 26 24.05 3.19 0.34
CA ILE A 26 23.13 4.22 -0.14
C ILE A 26 23.46 4.51 -1.60
N GLU A 27 22.49 4.32 -2.47
CA GLU A 27 22.54 4.76 -3.86
C GLU A 27 22.05 6.20 -3.99
N PHE A 28 22.49 6.90 -5.04
CA PHE A 28 22.13 8.28 -5.30
C PHE A 28 21.56 8.41 -6.70
N ALA A 29 20.39 9.05 -6.79
CA ALA A 29 19.81 9.45 -8.06
C ALA A 29 20.29 10.86 -8.43
N ASP A 30 20.58 11.08 -9.70
CA ASP A 30 20.92 12.39 -10.21
C ASP A 30 19.64 13.11 -10.66
N VAL A 31 19.36 14.25 -10.02
CA VAL A 31 18.19 15.08 -10.32
C VAL A 31 18.65 16.29 -11.12
N ASN A 32 18.16 16.44 -12.35
CA ASN A 32 18.38 17.62 -13.16
C ASN A 32 17.46 18.75 -12.66
N LEU A 33 18.04 19.85 -12.24
CA LEU A 33 17.29 21.00 -11.74
C LEU A 33 16.75 21.91 -12.86
N GLY A 34 17.06 21.62 -14.13
CA GLY A 34 16.66 22.45 -15.25
C GLY A 34 17.35 23.82 -15.29
N TYR A 35 18.42 23.99 -14.52
CA TYR A 35 19.22 25.20 -14.51
C TYR A 35 20.48 24.99 -15.37
N ILE A 36 20.65 25.84 -16.36
CA ILE A 36 21.82 25.85 -17.24
C ILE A 36 22.78 26.90 -16.70
N ASP A 37 24.00 26.50 -16.45
CA ASP A 37 25.08 27.43 -16.09
C ASP A 37 25.47 28.24 -17.35
N GLU A 38 25.26 29.57 -17.31
CA GLU A 38 25.46 30.46 -18.46
C GLU A 38 26.93 30.54 -18.91
N GLU A 39 27.89 30.16 -18.05
CA GLU A 39 29.32 30.19 -18.39
C GLU A 39 29.83 28.85 -18.99
N THR A 40 29.21 27.74 -18.61
CA THR A 40 29.70 26.40 -19.01
C THR A 40 28.74 25.65 -19.94
N ASP A 41 27.55 26.19 -20.20
CA ASP A 41 26.47 25.55 -20.98
C ASP A 41 26.11 24.13 -20.49
N GLN A 42 26.35 23.85 -19.20
CA GLN A 42 26.06 22.56 -18.59
C GLN A 42 24.83 22.63 -17.69
N GLU A 43 24.02 21.60 -17.79
CA GLU A 43 22.89 21.43 -16.89
C GLU A 43 23.34 21.14 -15.45
N THR A 44 22.76 21.84 -14.49
CA THR A 44 23.08 21.61 -13.07
C THR A 44 22.36 20.34 -12.59
N VAL A 45 23.12 19.29 -12.37
CA VAL A 45 22.65 18.03 -11.82
C VAL A 45 23.03 17.94 -10.35
N ILE A 46 22.05 17.73 -9.49
CA ILE A 46 22.27 17.43 -8.07
C ILE A 46 22.06 15.94 -7.84
N SER A 47 23.08 15.28 -7.30
CA SER A 47 22.94 13.91 -6.79
C SER A 47 22.29 13.95 -5.41
N VAL A 48 21.07 13.42 -5.31
CA VAL A 48 20.37 13.19 -4.05
C VAL A 48 20.52 11.72 -3.66
N PRO A 49 20.69 11.41 -2.36
CA PRO A 49 20.61 10.03 -1.93
C PRO A 49 19.31 9.46 -2.47
N GLU A 50 19.41 8.40 -3.28
CA GLU A 50 18.22 7.59 -3.47
C GLU A 50 17.79 7.24 -2.05
N GLN A 51 16.64 7.75 -1.65
CA GLN A 51 16.01 7.23 -0.45
C GLN A 51 15.99 5.74 -0.73
N THR A 52 16.92 5.01 -0.08
CA THR A 52 16.88 3.55 -0.04
C THR A 52 15.44 3.27 0.24
N SER A 53 14.77 2.72 -0.73
CA SER A 53 13.34 2.65 -0.76
C SER A 53 12.94 2.01 0.56
N ASN A 54 12.60 2.83 1.56
CA ASN A 54 11.73 2.39 2.61
C ASN A 54 10.40 2.14 1.90
N SER A 55 10.45 1.09 1.10
CA SER A 55 9.31 0.53 0.43
C SER A 55 8.27 0.36 1.51
N LEU A 56 7.21 1.14 1.46
CA LEU A 56 6.13 1.04 2.45
C LEU A 56 5.62 -0.39 2.50
N VAL A 57 5.58 -1.04 1.35
CA VAL A 57 5.22 -2.46 1.19
C VAL A 57 6.51 -3.27 1.09
N PRO A 58 6.87 -4.04 2.13
CA PRO A 58 8.11 -4.82 2.12
C PRO A 58 8.02 -6.02 1.17
N ASP A 59 9.18 -6.47 0.71
CA ASP A 59 9.32 -7.67 -0.14
C ASP A 59 9.16 -8.99 0.65
N THR A 60 9.04 -8.90 1.96
CA THR A 60 8.89 -10.05 2.85
C THR A 60 7.45 -10.23 3.28
N LYS A 61 7.10 -11.45 3.74
CA LYS A 61 5.79 -11.72 4.33
C LYS A 61 5.56 -10.83 5.55
N LEU A 62 4.43 -10.16 5.54
CA LEU A 62 3.95 -9.41 6.70
C LEU A 62 3.47 -10.36 7.81
N PRO A 63 3.41 -9.93 9.07
CA PRO A 63 2.70 -10.67 10.10
C PRO A 63 1.22 -10.89 9.72
N ALA A 64 0.61 -11.95 10.23
CA ALA A 64 -0.82 -12.18 10.05
C ALA A 64 -1.64 -10.96 10.52
N GLY A 65 -2.66 -10.60 9.76
CA GLY A 65 -3.49 -9.43 10.00
C GLY A 65 -2.97 -8.11 9.44
N HIS A 66 -1.72 -8.07 8.97
CA HIS A 66 -1.16 -6.88 8.33
C HIS A 66 -1.39 -6.91 6.82
N ILE A 67 -1.87 -5.79 6.27
CA ILE A 67 -2.17 -5.68 4.84
C ILE A 67 -2.03 -4.22 4.38
N PHE A 68 -1.84 -4.03 3.09
CA PHE A 68 -1.89 -2.72 2.46
C PHE A 68 -3.15 -2.59 1.59
N GLY A 69 -3.91 -1.52 1.84
CA GLY A 69 -5.04 -1.11 1.03
C GLY A 69 -4.70 0.11 0.18
N VAL A 70 -5.26 0.19 -1.00
CA VAL A 70 -5.14 1.37 -1.87
C VAL A 70 -6.50 2.00 -2.04
N GLY A 71 -6.55 3.31 -1.90
CA GLY A 71 -7.78 4.05 -2.05
C GLY A 71 -7.53 5.56 -2.08
N LYS A 72 -8.55 6.29 -2.46
CA LYS A 72 -8.52 7.74 -2.59
C LYS A 72 -8.69 8.38 -1.23
N SER A 73 -7.79 9.29 -0.88
CA SER A 73 -7.88 10.03 0.37
C SER A 73 -9.17 10.87 0.42
N SER A 74 -9.88 10.78 1.52
CA SER A 74 -11.10 11.58 1.77
C SER A 74 -10.82 13.07 2.02
N ILE A 75 -9.54 13.46 2.23
CA ILE A 75 -9.13 14.84 2.47
C ILE A 75 -8.45 15.42 1.23
N SER A 76 -7.39 14.78 0.75
CA SER A 76 -6.59 15.28 -0.38
C SER A 76 -7.13 14.90 -1.75
N ASN A 77 -8.06 13.93 -1.81
CA ASN A 77 -8.59 13.36 -3.04
C ASN A 77 -7.53 12.70 -3.94
N GLU A 78 -6.35 12.41 -3.38
CA GLU A 78 -5.25 11.73 -4.07
C GLU A 78 -5.30 10.23 -3.79
N MET A 79 -4.83 9.44 -4.75
CA MET A 79 -4.65 8.00 -4.56
C MET A 79 -3.51 7.76 -3.58
N CYS A 80 -3.76 6.96 -2.55
CA CYS A 80 -2.83 6.69 -1.46
C CYS A 80 -2.80 5.19 -1.12
N ILE A 81 -1.72 4.78 -0.45
CA ILE A 81 -1.61 3.45 0.13
C ILE A 81 -1.64 3.53 1.64
N TYR A 82 -2.39 2.62 2.26
CA TYR A 82 -2.64 2.60 3.70
C TYR A 82 -2.20 1.27 4.28
N ARG A 83 -1.53 1.32 5.41
CA ARG A 83 -1.20 0.13 6.19
C ARG A 83 -2.30 -0.12 7.20
N LEU A 84 -2.89 -1.30 7.12
CA LEU A 84 -3.93 -1.79 8.03
C LEU A 84 -3.34 -2.92 8.87
N GLU A 85 -3.53 -2.84 10.18
CA GLU A 85 -3.05 -3.83 11.12
C GLU A 85 -4.21 -4.37 11.94
N ASN A 86 -4.44 -5.66 11.82
CA ASN A 86 -5.51 -6.36 12.50
C ASN A 86 -4.90 -7.36 13.48
N LYS A 87 -5.34 -7.33 14.71
CA LYS A 87 -4.90 -8.26 15.74
C LYS A 87 -6.10 -8.90 16.42
N THR A 88 -6.01 -10.20 16.68
CA THR A 88 -7.01 -10.93 17.45
C THR A 88 -6.51 -11.25 18.83
N VAL A 89 -7.38 -11.12 19.82
CA VAL A 89 -7.14 -11.58 21.21
C VAL A 89 -8.32 -12.43 21.65
N LYS A 90 -8.16 -13.25 22.70
CA LYS A 90 -9.27 -14.02 23.25
C LYS A 90 -10.33 -13.06 23.77
N GLY A 91 -11.59 -13.25 23.36
CA GLY A 91 -12.64 -12.30 23.68
C GLY A 91 -14.05 -12.80 23.43
N THR A 92 -14.95 -11.86 23.14
CA THR A 92 -16.39 -12.10 23.02
C THR A 92 -16.98 -11.66 21.67
N GLY A 93 -16.13 -11.37 20.68
CA GLY A 93 -16.53 -10.94 19.34
C GLY A 93 -16.68 -9.43 19.21
N LYS A 94 -15.95 -8.66 20.00
CA LYS A 94 -15.94 -7.20 19.90
C LYS A 94 -14.91 -6.73 18.90
N MET A 95 -15.17 -5.59 18.28
CA MET A 95 -14.24 -4.88 17.41
C MET A 95 -13.94 -3.51 18.03
N GLU A 96 -12.66 -3.18 18.10
CA GLU A 96 -12.16 -1.86 18.49
C GLU A 96 -11.27 -1.30 17.39
N THR A 97 -11.45 -0.02 17.07
CA THR A 97 -10.69 0.66 16.02
C THR A 97 -9.84 1.79 16.59
N GLN A 98 -8.62 1.90 16.13
CA GLN A 98 -7.69 3.00 16.43
C GLN A 98 -7.26 3.71 15.15
N GLY A 99 -7.08 5.04 15.24
CA GLY A 99 -6.67 5.86 14.09
C GLY A 99 -7.82 6.29 13.17
N VAL A 100 -9.01 5.74 13.32
CA VAL A 100 -10.18 6.02 12.46
C VAL A 100 -11.06 7.07 13.11
N ASN A 101 -10.97 8.32 12.66
CA ASN A 101 -11.74 9.44 13.21
C ASN A 101 -12.87 9.93 12.29
N GLN A 102 -12.76 9.71 10.98
CA GLN A 102 -13.71 10.17 9.98
C GLN A 102 -14.93 9.24 9.93
N LYS A 103 -16.13 9.84 9.79
CA LYS A 103 -17.40 9.10 9.84
C LYS A 103 -17.54 8.09 8.70
N ASN A 104 -17.25 8.52 7.47
CA ASN A 104 -17.31 7.69 6.27
C ASN A 104 -16.36 6.49 6.36
N VAL A 105 -15.13 6.69 6.86
CA VAL A 105 -14.17 5.59 7.08
C VAL A 105 -14.67 4.62 8.15
N LYS A 106 -15.30 5.13 9.23
CA LYS A 106 -15.92 4.25 10.24
C LYS A 106 -17.05 3.40 9.66
N GLU A 107 -17.86 3.99 8.79
CA GLU A 107 -18.95 3.26 8.11
C GLU A 107 -18.40 2.16 7.20
N SER A 108 -17.32 2.45 6.46
CA SER A 108 -16.60 1.51 5.62
C SER A 108 -15.99 0.34 6.42
N VAL A 109 -15.32 0.66 7.54
CA VAL A 109 -14.80 -0.36 8.48
C VAL A 109 -15.91 -1.24 9.04
N ASN A 110 -17.04 -0.64 9.41
CA ASN A 110 -18.19 -1.39 9.91
C ASN A 110 -18.80 -2.31 8.84
N ALA A 111 -18.84 -1.88 7.58
CA ALA A 111 -19.27 -2.72 6.47
C ALA A 111 -18.37 -3.94 6.30
N ALA A 112 -17.06 -3.74 6.29
CA ALA A 112 -16.07 -4.82 6.24
C ALA A 112 -16.23 -5.80 7.42
N TRP A 113 -16.41 -5.27 8.63
CA TRP A 113 -16.63 -6.06 9.84
C TRP A 113 -17.89 -6.93 9.79
N GLN A 114 -19.03 -6.35 9.39
CA GLN A 114 -20.28 -7.10 9.30
C GLN A 114 -20.24 -8.18 8.22
N PHE A 115 -19.61 -7.86 7.09
CA PHE A 115 -19.38 -8.84 6.03
C PHE A 115 -18.48 -9.96 6.50
N PHE A 116 -17.40 -9.63 7.23
CA PHE A 116 -16.50 -10.60 7.84
C PHE A 116 -17.21 -11.54 8.81
N GLN A 117 -18.00 -11.01 9.74
CA GLN A 117 -18.74 -11.84 10.71
C GLN A 117 -19.65 -12.87 10.03
N SER A 118 -20.25 -12.47 8.91
CA SER A 118 -21.19 -13.32 8.15
C SER A 118 -20.49 -14.36 7.28
N ASN A 119 -19.29 -14.05 6.77
CA ASN A 119 -18.67 -14.82 5.68
C ASN A 119 -17.34 -15.50 6.04
N ALA A 120 -16.71 -15.19 7.18
CA ALA A 120 -15.39 -15.71 7.54
C ALA A 120 -15.28 -17.25 7.48
N ARG A 121 -16.36 -17.97 7.79
CA ARG A 121 -16.41 -19.43 7.76
C ARG A 121 -16.31 -20.02 6.35
N GLN A 122 -16.62 -19.26 5.32
CA GLN A 122 -16.50 -19.68 3.92
C GLN A 122 -15.04 -19.68 3.46
N ILE A 123 -14.18 -18.91 4.15
CA ILE A 123 -12.76 -18.78 3.87
C ILE A 123 -11.97 -19.73 4.79
N ILE A 124 -12.34 -19.75 6.08
CA ILE A 124 -11.66 -20.51 7.12
C ILE A 124 -12.68 -21.42 7.82
N PRO A 125 -12.84 -22.67 7.37
CA PRO A 125 -13.78 -23.60 7.98
C PRO A 125 -13.46 -23.86 9.45
N GLY A 126 -14.49 -23.96 10.28
CA GLY A 126 -14.36 -24.31 11.70
C GLY A 126 -13.98 -23.18 12.66
N VAL A 127 -13.72 -21.97 12.16
CA VAL A 127 -13.40 -20.83 13.04
C VAL A 127 -14.61 -20.32 13.83
N LYS A 128 -14.31 -19.80 15.01
CA LYS A 128 -15.30 -19.18 15.91
C LYS A 128 -14.97 -17.69 16.02
N VAL A 129 -15.53 -16.88 15.13
CA VAL A 129 -15.35 -15.43 15.10
C VAL A 129 -15.64 -14.78 16.45
N HIS A 130 -16.71 -15.21 17.12
CA HIS A 130 -17.17 -14.63 18.39
C HIS A 130 -16.32 -15.00 19.62
N ASN A 131 -15.32 -15.84 19.50
CA ASN A 131 -14.44 -16.21 20.62
C ASN A 131 -13.16 -15.34 20.68
N LYS A 132 -13.02 -14.39 19.76
CA LYS A 132 -11.91 -13.45 19.69
C LYS A 132 -12.44 -12.03 19.62
N ASP A 133 -11.77 -11.08 20.25
CA ASP A 133 -11.93 -9.66 20.03
C ASP A 133 -10.90 -9.21 18.99
N TYR A 134 -11.22 -8.15 18.25
CA TYR A 134 -10.48 -7.68 17.09
C TYR A 134 -10.06 -6.23 17.30
N LEU A 135 -8.76 -5.99 17.22
CA LEU A 135 -8.15 -4.67 17.34
C LEU A 135 -7.67 -4.26 15.94
N LEU A 136 -8.21 -3.17 15.42
CA LEU A 136 -7.95 -2.64 14.09
C LEU A 136 -7.22 -1.32 14.22
N TYR A 137 -6.09 -1.21 13.53
CA TYR A 137 -5.31 0.02 13.49
C TYR A 137 -5.06 0.44 12.04
N TYR A 138 -5.39 1.69 11.75
CA TYR A 138 -5.17 2.32 10.46
C TYR A 138 -4.03 3.32 10.55
N ALA A 139 -2.98 3.10 9.77
CA ALA A 139 -1.84 4.00 9.70
C ALA A 139 -1.93 4.85 8.44
N ASP A 140 -2.18 6.14 8.62
CA ASP A 140 -1.97 7.16 7.59
C ASP A 140 -0.49 7.56 7.62
N THR A 141 0.34 6.80 6.91
CA THR A 141 1.78 7.01 6.86
C THR A 141 2.20 8.23 6.05
N GLN A 142 1.28 8.79 5.28
CA GLN A 142 1.54 9.92 4.38
C GLN A 142 0.94 11.23 4.89
N GLY A 143 0.12 11.21 5.96
CA GLY A 143 -0.54 12.39 6.52
C GLY A 143 -1.58 13.04 5.59
N LYS A 144 -2.13 12.27 4.64
CA LYS A 144 -3.07 12.75 3.62
C LYS A 144 -4.54 12.50 3.96
N GLY A 145 -4.81 11.87 5.10
CA GLY A 145 -6.13 11.42 5.51
C GLY A 145 -6.47 10.02 5.00
N LEU A 146 -7.33 9.33 5.74
CA LEU A 146 -7.72 7.96 5.43
C LEU A 146 -8.68 7.86 4.25
N SER A 147 -8.86 6.64 3.73
CA SER A 147 -9.79 6.33 2.64
C SER A 147 -10.89 5.37 3.12
N GLU A 148 -12.10 5.57 2.62
CA GLU A 148 -13.21 4.62 2.76
C GLU A 148 -13.08 3.44 1.79
N GLU A 149 -12.34 3.61 0.70
CA GLU A 149 -12.18 2.63 -0.37
C GLU A 149 -11.32 1.41 0.03
N VAL A 150 -10.75 1.39 1.26
CA VAL A 150 -9.90 0.28 1.74
C VAL A 150 -10.67 -0.82 2.47
N SER A 151 -12.00 -0.82 2.42
CA SER A 151 -12.84 -1.79 3.14
C SER A 151 -12.63 -3.25 2.72
N LEU A 152 -12.30 -3.51 1.46
CA LEU A 152 -11.94 -4.87 1.04
C LEU A 152 -10.60 -5.30 1.63
N ALA A 153 -9.61 -4.41 1.67
CA ALA A 153 -8.32 -4.70 2.31
C ALA A 153 -8.52 -5.01 3.80
N GLU A 154 -9.41 -4.26 4.47
CA GLU A 154 -9.75 -4.52 5.87
C GLU A 154 -10.39 -5.89 6.07
N PHE A 155 -11.34 -6.26 5.22
CA PHE A 155 -11.94 -7.61 5.25
C PHE A 155 -10.88 -8.71 5.10
N VAL A 156 -9.95 -8.54 4.14
CA VAL A 156 -8.84 -9.49 3.94
C VAL A 156 -7.91 -9.53 5.15
N GLY A 157 -7.61 -8.37 5.74
CA GLY A 157 -6.81 -8.25 6.96
C GLY A 157 -7.43 -8.97 8.16
N LEU A 158 -8.74 -8.83 8.35
CA LEU A 158 -9.51 -9.56 9.38
C LEU A 158 -9.45 -11.09 9.15
N CYS A 159 -9.59 -11.54 7.90
CA CYS A 159 -9.45 -12.95 7.56
C CYS A 159 -8.04 -13.46 7.85
N SER A 160 -7.01 -12.68 7.51
CA SER A 160 -5.61 -12.99 7.80
C SER A 160 -5.35 -13.12 9.31
N ALA A 161 -5.85 -12.16 10.10
CA ALA A 161 -5.72 -12.16 11.56
C ALA A 161 -6.43 -13.37 12.21
N LEU A 162 -7.64 -13.69 11.75
CA LEU A 162 -8.41 -14.81 12.26
C LEU A 162 -7.77 -16.15 11.92
N ALA A 163 -7.24 -16.30 10.69
CA ALA A 163 -6.55 -17.48 10.21
C ALA A 163 -5.15 -17.65 10.81
N GLU A 164 -4.62 -16.60 11.45
CA GLU A 164 -3.22 -16.52 11.89
C GLU A 164 -2.25 -16.82 10.72
N ARG A 165 -2.65 -16.43 9.50
CA ARG A 165 -1.94 -16.67 8.26
C ARG A 165 -1.62 -15.36 7.56
N PRO A 166 -0.34 -15.09 7.23
CA PRO A 166 0.05 -13.88 6.49
C PRO A 166 -0.53 -13.90 5.06
N THR A 167 -0.69 -12.73 4.50
CA THR A 167 -0.97 -12.58 3.07
C THR A 167 0.26 -12.91 2.21
N ILE A 168 0.06 -13.11 0.91
CA ILE A 168 1.18 -13.25 -0.03
C ILE A 168 2.06 -12.00 0.03
N GLU A 169 3.33 -12.15 -0.34
CA GLU A 169 4.36 -11.11 -0.25
C GLU A 169 4.08 -9.95 -1.20
N SER A 170 4.49 -8.75 -0.80
CA SER A 170 4.44 -7.52 -1.61
C SER A 170 3.06 -7.20 -2.18
N LEU A 171 1.99 -7.53 -1.43
CA LEU A 171 0.60 -7.39 -1.85
C LEU A 171 0.01 -6.07 -1.40
N ALA A 172 -0.68 -5.39 -2.33
CA ALA A 172 -1.67 -4.37 -2.04
C ALA A 172 -3.06 -4.84 -2.49
N VAL A 173 -4.11 -4.32 -1.88
CA VAL A 173 -5.50 -4.64 -2.21
C VAL A 173 -6.26 -3.36 -2.53
N ALA A 174 -6.93 -3.34 -3.66
CA ALA A 174 -7.84 -2.27 -4.05
C ALA A 174 -9.27 -2.82 -4.15
N GLY A 175 -10.22 -2.08 -3.59
CA GLY A 175 -11.64 -2.42 -3.65
C GLY A 175 -12.41 -1.85 -2.48
N GLU A 176 -13.57 -1.30 -2.78
CA GLU A 176 -14.52 -0.82 -1.79
C GLU A 176 -15.65 -1.83 -1.63
N LEU A 177 -15.74 -2.41 -0.44
CA LEU A 177 -16.75 -3.38 -0.05
C LEU A 177 -17.93 -2.67 0.61
N LYS A 178 -19.12 -2.81 0.06
CA LYS A 178 -20.35 -2.32 0.67
C LYS A 178 -20.92 -3.35 1.65
N LEU A 179 -21.80 -2.88 2.53
CA LEU A 179 -22.48 -3.71 3.52
C LEU A 179 -23.23 -4.90 2.91
N SER A 180 -23.77 -4.74 1.71
CA SER A 180 -24.44 -5.81 0.94
C SER A 180 -23.49 -6.93 0.48
N GLY A 181 -22.16 -6.72 0.57
CA GLY A 181 -21.16 -7.61 -0.02
C GLY A 181 -20.85 -7.32 -1.49
N THR A 182 -21.48 -6.28 -2.07
CA THR A 182 -21.16 -5.82 -3.41
C THR A 182 -19.89 -4.97 -3.37
N LEU A 183 -19.16 -4.99 -4.48
CA LEU A 183 -17.97 -4.17 -4.70
C LEU A 183 -18.34 -2.95 -5.52
N GLU A 184 -17.80 -1.80 -5.17
CA GLU A 184 -17.87 -0.62 -6.02
C GLU A 184 -16.91 -0.76 -7.21
N GLU A 185 -17.31 -0.16 -8.33
CA GLU A 185 -16.47 -0.10 -9.53
C GLU A 185 -15.24 0.77 -9.26
N LEU A 186 -14.05 0.20 -9.47
CA LEU A 186 -12.80 0.95 -9.34
C LEU A 186 -12.57 1.83 -10.57
N THR A 187 -12.24 3.06 -10.32
CA THR A 187 -11.79 4.01 -11.34
C THR A 187 -10.31 4.31 -11.18
N HIS A 188 -9.68 4.89 -12.21
CA HIS A 188 -8.26 5.31 -12.15
C HIS A 188 -7.27 4.17 -11.86
N ILE A 189 -7.43 3.02 -12.52
CA ILE A 189 -6.59 1.82 -12.32
C ILE A 189 -5.10 2.13 -12.51
N GLU A 190 -4.74 2.99 -13.46
CA GLU A 190 -3.35 3.41 -13.66
C GLU A 190 -2.78 4.13 -12.45
N ASP A 191 -3.54 5.04 -11.82
CA ASP A 191 -3.10 5.76 -10.62
C ASP A 191 -2.93 4.82 -9.43
N ILE A 192 -3.86 3.85 -9.27
CA ILE A 192 -3.77 2.78 -8.27
C ILE A 192 -2.46 2.00 -8.44
N MET A 193 -2.15 1.57 -9.65
CA MET A 193 -0.94 0.80 -9.93
C MET A 193 0.34 1.63 -9.77
N ARG A 194 0.30 2.91 -10.13
CA ARG A 194 1.41 3.86 -9.95
C ARG A 194 1.74 4.07 -8.47
N VAL A 195 0.71 4.22 -7.63
CA VAL A 195 0.90 4.33 -6.17
C VAL A 195 1.46 3.03 -5.60
N CYS A 196 1.00 1.87 -6.07
CA CYS A 196 1.56 0.56 -5.70
C CYS A 196 3.05 0.46 -6.05
N LYS A 197 3.44 0.82 -7.29
CA LYS A 197 4.84 0.85 -7.73
C LYS A 197 5.69 1.73 -6.82
N ASN A 198 5.23 2.96 -6.56
CA ASN A 198 5.95 3.93 -5.74
C ASN A 198 6.09 3.48 -4.27
N ALA A 199 5.12 2.71 -3.78
CA ALA A 199 5.15 2.13 -2.44
C ALA A 199 5.94 0.81 -2.36
N GLY A 200 6.41 0.26 -3.48
CA GLY A 200 7.15 -1.00 -3.55
C GLY A 200 6.29 -2.26 -3.61
N ALA A 201 4.97 -2.16 -3.78
CA ALA A 201 4.13 -3.32 -3.99
C ALA A 201 4.42 -3.96 -5.36
N LYS A 202 4.59 -5.27 -5.37
CA LYS A 202 4.82 -6.05 -6.60
C LYS A 202 3.56 -6.78 -7.09
N ARG A 203 2.54 -6.85 -6.25
CA ARG A 203 1.26 -7.48 -6.56
C ARG A 203 0.12 -6.60 -6.09
N ILE A 204 -0.95 -6.59 -6.88
CA ILE A 204 -2.18 -5.91 -6.51
C ILE A 204 -3.39 -6.79 -6.78
N LEU A 205 -4.29 -6.89 -5.81
CA LEU A 205 -5.62 -7.46 -5.99
C LEU A 205 -6.55 -6.42 -6.58
N LEU A 206 -7.14 -6.73 -7.73
CA LEU A 206 -8.11 -5.90 -8.46
C LEU A 206 -9.37 -6.71 -8.78
N PRO A 207 -10.55 -6.07 -8.82
CA PRO A 207 -11.76 -6.75 -9.28
C PRO A 207 -11.65 -7.14 -10.74
N MET A 208 -12.35 -8.20 -11.14
CA MET A 208 -12.32 -8.72 -12.51
C MET A 208 -12.73 -7.67 -13.54
N ASP A 209 -13.62 -6.75 -13.19
CA ASP A 209 -14.08 -5.67 -14.08
C ASP A 209 -12.97 -4.71 -14.48
N ALA A 210 -11.92 -4.56 -13.65
CA ALA A 210 -10.75 -3.73 -13.94
C ALA A 210 -9.92 -4.23 -15.15
N ILE A 211 -10.15 -5.45 -15.63
CA ILE A 211 -9.47 -6.00 -16.83
C ILE A 211 -9.61 -5.08 -18.05
N ARG A 212 -10.74 -4.41 -18.17
CA ARG A 212 -10.98 -3.50 -19.31
C ARG A 212 -10.04 -2.30 -19.29
N ASP A 213 -9.80 -1.76 -18.11
CA ASP A 213 -8.97 -0.56 -17.92
C ASP A 213 -7.48 -0.89 -17.92
N ILE A 214 -7.11 -2.10 -17.54
CA ILE A 214 -5.73 -2.59 -17.56
C ILE A 214 -5.12 -2.54 -18.97
N GLN A 215 -5.93 -2.68 -20.03
CA GLN A 215 -5.45 -2.59 -21.41
C GLN A 215 -4.84 -1.22 -21.75
N ASN A 216 -5.24 -0.18 -21.02
CA ASN A 216 -4.77 1.20 -21.21
C ASN A 216 -3.58 1.56 -20.29
N VAL A 217 -3.20 0.67 -19.37
CA VAL A 217 -2.10 0.88 -18.43
C VAL A 217 -0.75 0.67 -19.11
N ASP A 218 0.23 1.50 -18.75
CA ASP A 218 1.59 1.38 -19.26
C ASP A 218 2.18 -0.02 -18.99
N ARG A 219 2.80 -0.59 -20.02
CA ARG A 219 3.43 -1.92 -19.94
C ARG A 219 4.55 -2.00 -18.89
N GLU A 220 5.31 -0.93 -18.70
CA GLU A 220 6.34 -0.86 -17.67
C GLU A 220 5.73 -1.01 -16.28
N LEU A 221 4.60 -0.36 -16.05
CA LEU A 221 3.86 -0.43 -14.80
C LEU A 221 3.31 -1.85 -14.54
N LEU A 222 2.75 -2.49 -15.57
CA LEU A 222 2.28 -3.88 -15.51
C LEU A 222 3.40 -4.90 -15.27
N ASN A 223 4.59 -4.63 -15.78
CA ASN A 223 5.77 -5.48 -15.55
C ASN A 223 6.26 -5.38 -14.10
N TYR A 224 6.08 -4.24 -13.45
CA TYR A 224 6.49 -4.03 -12.06
C TYR A 224 5.44 -4.50 -11.06
N VAL A 225 4.17 -4.11 -11.25
CA VAL A 225 3.06 -4.47 -10.38
C VAL A 225 2.16 -5.48 -11.10
N GLN A 226 2.18 -6.72 -10.66
CA GLN A 226 1.38 -7.79 -11.26
C GLN A 226 -0.05 -7.77 -10.71
N PRO A 227 -1.08 -7.56 -11.55
CA PRO A 227 -2.47 -7.64 -11.12
C PRO A 227 -2.89 -9.09 -10.87
N ILE A 228 -3.59 -9.31 -9.77
CA ILE A 228 -4.29 -10.56 -9.43
C ILE A 228 -5.77 -10.21 -9.40
N PHE A 229 -6.55 -10.80 -10.29
CA PHE A 229 -7.98 -10.49 -10.37
C PHE A 229 -8.80 -11.36 -9.46
N TYR A 230 -9.83 -10.79 -8.84
CA TYR A 230 -10.81 -11.50 -8.00
C TYR A 230 -12.24 -11.25 -8.49
N ASN A 231 -13.12 -12.23 -8.28
CA ASN A 231 -14.52 -12.17 -8.69
C ASN A 231 -15.44 -11.58 -7.60
N ASP A 232 -15.13 -11.86 -6.34
CA ASP A 232 -15.90 -11.45 -5.18
C ASP A 232 -14.99 -11.28 -3.96
N PRO A 233 -15.47 -10.70 -2.85
CA PRO A 233 -14.64 -10.50 -1.66
C PRO A 233 -14.07 -11.78 -1.04
N ILE A 234 -14.77 -12.91 -1.16
CA ILE A 234 -14.32 -14.19 -0.62
C ILE A 234 -13.16 -14.72 -1.46
N ASP A 235 -13.28 -14.63 -2.79
CA ASP A 235 -12.21 -14.98 -3.74
C ASP A 235 -10.98 -14.08 -3.52
N ALA A 236 -11.17 -12.78 -3.29
CA ALA A 236 -10.09 -11.86 -2.95
C ALA A 236 -9.32 -12.32 -1.70
N ALA A 237 -10.04 -12.65 -0.62
CA ALA A 237 -9.42 -13.11 0.61
C ALA A 237 -8.69 -14.45 0.43
N LYS A 238 -9.27 -15.40 -0.30
CA LYS A 238 -8.61 -16.68 -0.61
C LYS A 238 -7.31 -16.49 -1.38
N LYS A 239 -7.33 -15.65 -2.42
CA LYS A 239 -6.14 -15.33 -3.22
C LYS A 239 -5.07 -14.60 -2.40
N ALA A 240 -5.48 -13.63 -1.58
CA ALA A 240 -4.57 -12.93 -0.69
C ALA A 240 -3.88 -13.84 0.32
N LEU A 241 -4.60 -14.83 0.84
CA LEU A 241 -4.12 -15.79 1.85
C LEU A 241 -3.51 -17.05 1.24
N ASP A 242 -3.50 -17.19 -0.08
CA ASP A 242 -3.05 -18.40 -0.78
C ASP A 242 -3.78 -19.67 -0.27
N ILE A 243 -5.12 -19.59 -0.21
CA ILE A 243 -6.03 -20.67 0.19
C ILE A 243 -6.83 -21.09 -1.06
N TYR A 244 -6.64 -22.34 -1.49
CA TYR A 244 -7.30 -22.95 -2.65
C TYR A 244 -8.16 -24.15 -2.22
#